data_2cd0b99c04bdc8867685a45800efe286
#
_entry.id   2cd0b99c04bdc8867685a45800efe286
#
_cell.length_a   1.000
_cell.length_b   1.000
_cell.length_c   1.000
_cell.angle_alpha   90.00
_cell.angle_beta   90.00
_cell.angle_gamma   90.00
#
_symmetry.space_group_name_H-M   'P 1'
#
loop_
_entity.id
_entity.type
_entity.pdbx_description
1 polymer ?
#
loop_
_entity_poly.entity_id
_entity_poly.type
_entity_poly.pdbx_seq_one_letter_code
_entity_poly.pdbx_strand_id
1 'polypeptide(L)'
;MGILDGNYDIFGNKIKKNNSLGLNSIWQSPKSNKKDHKRQISKSEKNEVWERQHGKCAICGKQLIPSATQYDHIKPYSKGGETDISNIQALCATCHSKKTNKDRVKEIRQKRAHKKEREEYWFNPVTGLKERRPPRLF
;
A
#
# COMPACT_ATOMS: atom_id res chain seq x y z
N MET A 1 29.40 31.30 30.71
CA MET A 1 29.08 30.00 31.34
C MET A 1 28.60 29.07 30.22
N GLY A 2 29.50 28.18 29.78
CA GLY A 2 29.20 27.25 28.68
C GLY A 2 28.46 26.02 29.21
N ILE A 3 27.33 25.72 28.60
CA ILE A 3 26.55 24.50 28.84
C ILE A 3 27.34 23.36 28.19
N LEU A 4 27.91 22.45 28.99
CA LEU A 4 28.61 21.26 28.50
C LEU A 4 27.54 20.25 28.04
N ASP A 5 27.48 20.06 26.72
CA ASP A 5 26.67 18.99 26.13
C ASP A 5 27.19 17.63 26.61
N GLY A 6 26.35 16.89 27.35
CA GLY A 6 26.69 15.67 28.09
C GLY A 6 27.08 14.44 27.24
N ASN A 7 27.83 14.63 26.14
CA ASN A 7 28.25 13.55 25.23
C ASN A 7 29.79 13.27 25.27
N TYR A 8 30.52 13.82 26.25
CA TYR A 8 31.95 13.63 26.39
C TYR A 8 32.28 13.08 27.79
N ASP A 9 33.27 12.20 27.88
CA ASP A 9 33.80 11.74 29.16
C ASP A 9 34.64 12.84 29.86
N ILE A 10 35.06 12.57 31.11
CA ILE A 10 35.87 13.51 31.89
C ILE A 10 37.25 13.81 31.29
N PHE A 11 37.66 13.04 30.27
CA PHE A 11 38.89 13.19 29.51
C PHE A 11 38.69 13.82 28.13
N GLY A 12 37.45 14.30 27.82
CA GLY A 12 37.14 14.96 26.56
C GLY A 12 36.91 14.03 25.36
N ASN A 13 36.78 12.75 25.56
CA ASN A 13 36.52 11.77 24.51
C ASN A 13 35.00 11.63 24.25
N LYS A 14 34.60 11.62 22.99
CA LYS A 14 33.20 11.47 22.60
C LYS A 14 32.66 10.09 22.99
N ILE A 15 31.72 10.02 23.93
CA ILE A 15 31.09 8.79 24.35
C ILE A 15 30.27 8.21 23.19
N LYS A 16 30.77 7.14 22.57
CA LYS A 16 29.95 6.32 21.65
C LYS A 16 28.92 5.59 22.50
N LYS A 17 27.67 5.93 22.40
CA LYS A 17 26.55 5.18 23.01
C LYS A 17 26.45 3.82 22.34
N ASN A 18 27.29 2.87 22.80
CA ASN A 18 27.10 1.46 22.49
C ASN A 18 25.95 0.99 23.36
N ASN A 19 24.78 0.82 22.83
CA ASN A 19 23.65 0.13 23.46
C ASN A 19 23.96 -1.37 23.59
N SER A 20 24.88 -1.71 24.51
CA SER A 20 25.17 -3.11 24.85
C SER A 20 24.63 -3.48 26.24
N LEU A 21 23.34 -3.23 26.45
CA LEU A 21 22.60 -3.93 27.51
C LEU A 21 21.34 -4.48 26.80
N GLY A 22 21.32 -5.82 26.69
CA GLY A 22 20.32 -6.62 25.93
C GLY A 22 18.88 -6.57 26.42
N LEU A 23 18.36 -5.37 26.73
CA LEU A 23 16.96 -5.15 27.12
C LEU A 23 16.05 -4.63 25.98
N ASN A 24 16.59 -4.48 24.75
CA ASN A 24 15.81 -4.04 23.59
C ASN A 24 15.01 -5.17 22.91
N SER A 25 15.06 -6.41 23.42
CA SER A 25 14.35 -7.53 22.78
C SER A 25 12.88 -7.68 23.18
N ILE A 26 12.43 -6.98 24.23
CA ILE A 26 11.08 -7.16 24.79
C ILE A 26 10.03 -6.27 24.10
N TRP A 27 10.44 -5.20 23.42
CA TRP A 27 9.54 -4.25 22.73
C TRP A 27 9.72 -4.20 21.21
N GLN A 28 10.38 -5.19 20.62
CA GLN A 28 10.35 -5.34 19.17
C GLN A 28 8.97 -5.89 18.82
N SER A 29 8.06 -4.99 18.47
CA SER A 29 6.90 -5.34 17.67
C SER A 29 7.37 -6.31 16.58
N PRO A 30 6.68 -7.44 16.33
CA PRO A 30 7.07 -8.32 15.25
C PRO A 30 7.20 -7.44 14.01
N LYS A 31 8.45 -7.37 13.48
CA LYS A 31 8.69 -6.70 12.19
C LYS A 31 7.71 -7.35 11.25
N SER A 32 6.63 -6.63 10.91
CA SER A 32 5.76 -7.08 9.85
C SER A 32 6.69 -7.39 8.70
N ASN A 33 6.76 -8.65 8.27
CA ASN A 33 7.38 -9.04 7.02
C ASN A 33 6.57 -8.37 5.89
N LYS A 34 6.70 -7.04 5.77
CA LYS A 34 6.43 -6.35 4.54
C LYS A 34 7.48 -6.92 3.60
N LYS A 35 7.11 -7.97 2.88
CA LYS A 35 7.77 -8.29 1.62
C LYS A 35 7.83 -6.95 0.91
N ASP A 36 9.04 -6.47 0.61
CA ASP A 36 9.23 -5.28 -0.21
C ASP A 36 8.68 -5.62 -1.60
N HIS A 37 7.37 -5.48 -1.74
CA HIS A 37 6.67 -5.77 -2.98
C HIS A 37 7.10 -4.69 -3.96
N LYS A 38 7.95 -5.06 -4.90
CA LYS A 38 8.34 -4.24 -6.02
C LYS A 38 7.09 -3.67 -6.68
N ARG A 39 6.90 -2.38 -6.56
CA ARG A 39 5.73 -1.69 -7.13
C ARG A 39 5.90 -1.35 -8.60
N GLN A 40 7.14 -1.20 -9.04
CA GLN A 40 7.47 -0.81 -10.41
C GLN A 40 7.65 -2.04 -11.32
N ILE A 41 7.05 -1.97 -12.50
CA ILE A 41 7.15 -2.98 -13.54
C ILE A 41 8.44 -2.73 -14.32
N SER A 42 9.33 -3.71 -14.37
CA SER A 42 10.59 -3.63 -15.11
C SER A 42 10.37 -3.68 -16.62
N LYS A 43 11.42 -3.34 -17.38
CA LYS A 43 11.38 -3.39 -18.85
C LYS A 43 11.21 -4.83 -19.35
N SER A 44 11.87 -5.81 -18.72
CA SER A 44 11.73 -7.22 -19.07
C SER A 44 10.31 -7.73 -18.87
N GLU A 45 9.70 -7.42 -17.72
CA GLU A 45 8.30 -7.78 -17.43
C GLU A 45 7.31 -7.14 -18.43
N LYS A 46 7.56 -5.91 -18.85
CA LYS A 46 6.76 -5.22 -19.87
C LYS A 46 6.86 -5.95 -21.23
N ASN A 47 8.06 -6.35 -21.62
CA ASN A 47 8.26 -7.09 -22.87
C ASN A 47 7.55 -8.45 -22.82
N GLU A 48 7.66 -9.18 -21.73
CA GLU A 48 7.01 -10.48 -21.57
C GLU A 48 5.47 -10.36 -21.59
N VAL A 49 4.91 -9.34 -20.96
CA VAL A 49 3.46 -9.06 -21.05
C VAL A 49 3.06 -8.69 -22.48
N TRP A 50 3.90 -7.94 -23.19
CA TRP A 50 3.68 -7.56 -24.57
C TRP A 50 3.62 -8.79 -25.48
N GLU A 51 4.60 -9.70 -25.38
CA GLU A 51 4.65 -10.94 -26.14
C GLU A 51 3.44 -11.84 -25.82
N ARG A 52 3.13 -12.03 -24.57
CA ARG A 52 1.98 -12.82 -24.11
C ARG A 52 0.65 -12.31 -24.69
N GLN A 53 0.50 -11.01 -24.85
CA GLN A 53 -0.72 -10.38 -25.38
C GLN A 53 -0.65 -10.14 -26.89
N HIS A 54 0.45 -10.54 -27.57
CA HIS A 54 0.67 -10.30 -29.01
C HIS A 54 0.48 -8.83 -29.40
N GLY A 55 0.93 -7.90 -28.55
CA GLY A 55 0.78 -6.46 -28.76
C GLY A 55 -0.66 -5.97 -28.80
N LYS A 56 -1.63 -6.70 -28.19
CA LYS A 56 -3.05 -6.32 -28.14
C LYS A 56 -3.48 -5.90 -26.75
N CYS A 57 -4.46 -4.99 -26.69
CA CYS A 57 -5.05 -4.55 -25.45
C CYS A 57 -5.84 -5.68 -24.79
N ALA A 58 -5.57 -5.98 -23.52
CA ALA A 58 -6.25 -7.03 -22.76
C ALA A 58 -7.77 -6.86 -22.64
N ILE A 59 -8.28 -5.63 -22.76
CA ILE A 59 -9.72 -5.34 -22.58
C ILE A 59 -10.46 -5.25 -23.91
N CYS A 60 -9.96 -4.51 -24.89
CA CYS A 60 -10.67 -4.29 -26.16
C CYS A 60 -10.08 -5.03 -27.35
N GLY A 61 -8.98 -5.74 -27.19
CA GLY A 61 -8.33 -6.51 -28.26
C GLY A 61 -7.67 -5.69 -29.36
N LYS A 62 -7.76 -4.35 -29.32
CA LYS A 62 -7.15 -3.48 -30.34
C LYS A 62 -5.63 -3.58 -30.29
N GLN A 63 -4.99 -3.50 -31.45
CA GLN A 63 -3.52 -3.42 -31.56
C GLN A 63 -3.02 -2.21 -30.77
N LEU A 64 -2.00 -2.45 -29.97
CA LEU A 64 -1.34 -1.43 -29.17
C LEU A 64 -0.19 -0.79 -29.92
N ILE A 65 0.04 0.49 -29.66
CA ILE A 65 1.23 1.22 -30.10
C ILE A 65 2.20 1.19 -28.92
N PRO A 66 3.43 0.67 -29.07
CA PRO A 66 4.38 0.50 -27.95
C PRO A 66 4.59 1.76 -27.12
N SER A 67 4.71 2.94 -27.75
CA SER A 67 4.89 4.23 -27.09
C SER A 67 3.66 4.74 -26.32
N ALA A 68 2.47 4.27 -26.68
CA ALA A 68 1.19 4.69 -26.06
C ALA A 68 0.59 3.61 -25.14
N THR A 69 1.31 2.51 -24.94
CA THR A 69 0.85 1.38 -24.13
C THR A 69 0.98 1.68 -22.65
N GLN A 70 -0.10 1.44 -21.90
CA GLN A 70 -0.14 1.54 -20.45
C GLN A 70 -0.08 0.14 -19.83
N TYR A 71 0.88 -0.09 -18.94
CA TYR A 71 0.98 -1.32 -18.17
C TYR A 71 0.35 -1.11 -16.80
N ASP A 72 -0.59 -1.97 -16.44
CA ASP A 72 -1.38 -1.82 -15.22
C ASP A 72 -1.59 -3.19 -14.55
N HIS A 73 -1.79 -3.17 -13.23
CA HIS A 73 -2.10 -4.38 -12.47
C HIS A 73 -3.55 -4.81 -12.70
N ILE A 74 -3.79 -6.09 -12.96
CA ILE A 74 -5.15 -6.67 -13.04
C ILE A 74 -5.84 -6.47 -11.68
N LYS A 75 -5.23 -6.98 -10.60
CA LYS A 75 -5.62 -6.69 -9.23
C LYS A 75 -4.78 -5.52 -8.73
N PRO A 76 -5.41 -4.39 -8.35
CA PRO A 76 -4.68 -3.21 -7.88
C PRO A 76 -3.73 -3.51 -6.72
N TYR A 77 -2.56 -2.91 -6.71
CA TYR A 77 -1.58 -3.02 -5.63
C TYR A 77 -2.17 -2.62 -4.27
N SER A 78 -3.00 -1.56 -4.23
CA SER A 78 -3.72 -1.10 -3.03
C SER A 78 -4.68 -2.15 -2.44
N LYS A 79 -5.03 -3.18 -3.20
CA LYS A 79 -5.89 -4.30 -2.79
C LYS A 79 -5.10 -5.60 -2.58
N GLY A 80 -3.79 -5.50 -2.35
CA GLY A 80 -2.92 -6.65 -2.16
C GLY A 80 -2.60 -7.41 -3.44
N GLY A 81 -2.65 -6.74 -4.61
CA GLY A 81 -2.11 -7.28 -5.85
C GLY A 81 -0.59 -7.22 -5.82
N GLU A 82 0.08 -8.30 -6.16
CA GLU A 82 1.53 -8.35 -6.30
C GLU A 82 1.95 -7.89 -7.70
N THR A 83 3.19 -7.36 -7.83
CA THR A 83 3.80 -7.06 -9.13
C THR A 83 4.44 -8.33 -9.66
N ASP A 84 3.59 -9.21 -10.15
CA ASP A 84 3.94 -10.43 -10.85
C ASP A 84 3.45 -10.36 -12.29
N ILE A 85 4.13 -11.02 -13.21
CA ILE A 85 3.82 -11.02 -14.64
C ILE A 85 2.37 -11.46 -14.88
N SER A 86 1.87 -12.45 -14.14
CA SER A 86 0.49 -12.93 -14.23
C SER A 86 -0.54 -11.85 -13.85
N ASN A 87 -0.17 -10.90 -12.98
CA ASN A 87 -1.02 -9.81 -12.52
C ASN A 87 -0.83 -8.51 -13.31
N ILE A 88 0.03 -8.49 -14.35
CA ILE A 88 0.26 -7.31 -15.17
C ILE A 88 -0.44 -7.47 -16.52
N GLN A 89 -0.99 -6.40 -17.04
CA GLN A 89 -1.64 -6.33 -18.35
C GLN A 89 -1.25 -5.07 -19.12
N ALA A 90 -1.19 -5.19 -20.43
CA ALA A 90 -0.99 -4.07 -21.35
C ALA A 90 -2.34 -3.56 -21.87
N LEU A 91 -2.56 -2.26 -21.77
CA LEU A 91 -3.82 -1.60 -22.11
C LEU A 91 -3.59 -0.40 -23.04
N CYS A 92 -4.56 -0.09 -23.87
CA CYS A 92 -4.61 1.21 -24.53
C CYS A 92 -5.03 2.30 -23.52
N ALA A 93 -4.68 3.56 -23.78
CA ALA A 93 -4.96 4.69 -22.89
C ALA A 93 -6.44 4.80 -22.52
N THR A 94 -7.35 4.56 -23.47
CA THR A 94 -8.81 4.60 -23.24
C THR A 94 -9.25 3.52 -22.24
N CYS A 95 -8.79 2.28 -22.42
CA CYS A 95 -9.16 1.17 -21.54
C CYS A 95 -8.54 1.32 -20.14
N HIS A 96 -7.30 1.81 -20.07
CA HIS A 96 -6.64 2.14 -18.81
C HIS A 96 -7.43 3.20 -18.03
N SER A 97 -7.81 4.32 -18.67
CA SER A 97 -8.62 5.37 -18.03
C SER A 97 -9.98 4.86 -17.55
N LYS A 98 -10.68 4.05 -18.36
CA LYS A 98 -11.96 3.44 -17.97
C LYS A 98 -11.79 2.51 -16.75
N LYS A 99 -10.74 1.67 -16.73
CA LYS A 99 -10.45 0.78 -15.61
C LYS A 99 -10.16 1.57 -14.34
N THR A 100 -9.27 2.57 -14.41
CA THR A 100 -8.91 3.43 -13.27
C THR A 100 -10.14 4.14 -12.69
N ASN A 101 -11.00 4.69 -13.52
CA ASN A 101 -12.25 5.34 -13.07
C ASN A 101 -13.19 4.34 -12.40
N LYS A 102 -13.35 3.13 -12.98
CA LYS A 102 -14.18 2.08 -12.40
C LYS A 102 -13.65 1.64 -11.02
N ASP A 103 -12.34 1.47 -10.89
CA ASP A 103 -11.71 1.08 -9.63
C ASP A 103 -11.84 2.18 -8.57
N ARG A 104 -11.66 3.45 -8.97
CA ARG A 104 -11.87 4.62 -8.09
C ARG A 104 -13.30 4.71 -7.58
N VAL A 105 -14.30 4.55 -8.46
CA VAL A 105 -15.72 4.57 -8.07
C VAL A 105 -16.04 3.45 -7.08
N LYS A 106 -15.52 2.24 -7.33
CA LYS A 106 -15.68 1.11 -6.40
C LYS A 106 -15.06 1.42 -5.04
N GLU A 107 -13.87 2.00 -5.01
CA GLU A 107 -13.19 2.37 -3.77
C GLU A 107 -13.96 3.43 -2.98
N ILE A 108 -14.47 4.47 -3.64
CA ILE A 108 -15.30 5.51 -3.01
C ILE A 108 -16.57 4.88 -2.41
N ARG A 109 -17.23 3.97 -3.17
CA ARG A 109 -18.42 3.29 -2.68
C ARG A 109 -18.12 2.44 -1.44
N GLN A 110 -17.01 1.69 -1.44
CA GLN A 110 -16.60 0.88 -0.29
C GLN A 110 -16.28 1.75 0.93
N LYS A 111 -15.53 2.86 0.75
CA LYS A 111 -15.22 3.81 1.82
C LYS A 111 -16.50 4.44 2.42
N ARG A 112 -17.47 4.81 1.57
CA ARG A 112 -18.77 5.36 2.02
C ARG A 112 -19.57 4.32 2.79
N ALA A 113 -19.65 3.08 2.31
CA ALA A 113 -20.34 2.00 3.00
C ALA A 113 -19.72 1.71 4.38
N HIS A 114 -18.39 1.60 4.45
CA HIS A 114 -17.67 1.39 5.70
C HIS A 114 -17.83 2.57 6.69
N LYS A 115 -17.81 3.81 6.15
CA LYS A 115 -18.07 5.00 6.98
C LYS A 115 -19.48 4.95 7.56
N LYS A 116 -20.51 4.65 6.74
CA LYS A 116 -21.90 4.53 7.19
C LYS A 116 -22.04 3.46 8.26
N GLU A 117 -21.46 2.28 8.05
CA GLU A 117 -21.46 1.19 9.04
C GLU A 117 -20.82 1.62 10.36
N ARG A 118 -19.68 2.34 10.32
CA ARG A 118 -18.99 2.84 11.51
C ARG A 118 -19.77 3.95 12.22
N GLU A 119 -20.60 4.73 11.51
CA GLU A 119 -21.50 5.74 12.10
C GLU A 119 -22.74 5.09 12.71
N GLU A 120 -23.26 4.04 12.11
CA GLU A 120 -24.45 3.31 12.58
C GLU A 120 -24.15 2.41 13.77
N TYR A 121 -22.96 1.81 13.81
CA TYR A 121 -22.52 0.87 14.84
C TYR A 121 -21.31 1.39 15.61
N TRP A 122 -21.17 0.96 16.83
CA TRP A 122 -19.98 1.22 17.65
C TRP A 122 -19.63 -0.04 18.45
N PHE A 123 -18.37 -0.10 18.87
CA PHE A 123 -17.91 -1.16 19.74
C PHE A 123 -18.12 -0.73 21.19
N ASN A 124 -19.01 -1.41 21.92
CA ASN A 124 -19.26 -1.11 23.32
C ASN A 124 -18.10 -1.64 24.18
N PRO A 125 -17.34 -0.76 24.85
CA PRO A 125 -16.18 -1.20 25.64
C PRO A 125 -16.55 -2.00 26.89
N VAL A 126 -17.80 -1.92 27.34
CA VAL A 126 -18.29 -2.64 28.53
C VAL A 126 -18.70 -4.07 28.17
N THR A 127 -19.50 -4.24 27.11
CA THR A 127 -19.97 -5.55 26.68
C THR A 127 -19.04 -6.27 25.74
N GLY A 128 -18.07 -5.56 25.12
CA GLY A 128 -17.18 -6.11 24.10
C GLY A 128 -17.89 -6.49 22.79
N LEU A 129 -19.10 -6.01 22.58
CA LEU A 129 -19.93 -6.35 21.43
C LEU A 129 -20.10 -5.15 20.49
N LYS A 130 -20.36 -5.46 19.22
CA LYS A 130 -20.72 -4.47 18.21
C LYS A 130 -22.22 -4.19 18.35
N GLU A 131 -22.55 -2.98 18.77
CA GLU A 131 -23.93 -2.54 19.03
C GLU A 131 -24.32 -1.40 18.10
N ARG A 132 -25.63 -1.22 17.84
CA ARG A 132 -26.12 -0.06 17.12
C ARG A 132 -25.95 1.17 17.98
N ARG A 133 -25.40 2.24 17.40
CA ARG A 133 -25.17 3.50 18.12
C ARG A 133 -26.50 4.08 18.58
N PRO A 134 -26.65 4.46 19.87
CA PRO A 134 -27.86 5.10 20.35
C PRO A 134 -28.08 6.45 19.63
N PRO A 135 -29.35 6.89 19.49
CA PRO A 135 -29.64 8.19 18.88
C PRO A 135 -28.94 9.29 19.68
N ARG A 136 -28.41 10.28 18.97
CA ARG A 136 -27.87 11.47 19.61
C ARG A 136 -29.03 12.25 20.22
N LEU A 137 -29.07 12.31 21.53
CA LEU A 137 -29.95 13.24 22.24
C LEU A 137 -29.33 14.63 22.07
N PHE A 138 -30.06 15.51 21.44
CA PHE A 138 -29.68 16.92 21.29
C PHE A 138 -29.95 17.66 22.58
#